data_26ae8405990756b16e6289dffc39825c
#
_entry.id   26ae8405990756b16e6289dffc39825c
#
_cell.length_a   1.000
_cell.length_b   1.000
_cell.length_c   1.000
_cell.angle_alpha   90.00
_cell.angle_beta   90.00
_cell.angle_gamma   90.00
#
_symmetry.space_group_name_H-M   'P 1'
#
loop_
_entity.id
_entity.type
_entity.pdbx_description
1 polymer ?
#
loop_
_entity_poly.entity_id
_entity_poly.type
_entity_poly.pdbx_seq_one_letter_code
_entity_poly.pdbx_strand_id
1 'polypeptide(L)'
;MRKTLSIVFVLLLSLPLWSQTLRQFTVNITPDGQAKMEVCLPEQPTGRAIVDCPGGGYSHLAMQHEGYDWASWFNERGIAFFVLTYRMPHGDRTIPLGDAQQAIRIVRDSAQVWGINPQDVGIMGFSAGGHLASSVSTHSADDCRPNFSILFYPVISMDQRITHKGSCVNFLGEEGVKDSLLVKEWSNQNAVKSNVTPPAIIITANDDRVVPPVTNCIAYYSAMQLAGNLCSLFVYPSGGHGFGFRSTWPFHDQMLVEVERWLQHLSQVQASRQQTKND
;
A
#
# COMPACT_ATOMS: atom_id res chain seq x y z
N MET A 1 56.26 26.89 47.15
CA MET A 1 55.36 26.95 46.01
C MET A 1 54.79 25.55 45.80
N ARG A 2 53.59 25.28 46.26
CA ARG A 2 52.87 24.00 46.05
C ARG A 2 52.02 24.13 44.76
N LYS A 3 52.32 23.28 43.79
CA LYS A 3 51.54 23.16 42.55
C LYS A 3 50.37 22.22 42.82
N THR A 4 49.15 22.74 42.82
CA THR A 4 47.89 21.98 42.87
C THR A 4 47.58 21.46 41.47
N LEU A 5 47.56 20.14 41.32
CA LEU A 5 47.16 19.44 40.09
C LEU A 5 45.63 19.24 40.10
N SER A 6 44.92 19.98 39.26
CA SER A 6 43.48 19.78 39.07
C SER A 6 43.22 18.65 38.11
N ILE A 7 42.66 17.53 38.58
CA ILE A 7 42.23 16.41 37.77
C ILE A 7 40.79 16.72 37.31
N VAL A 8 40.61 16.95 36.01
CA VAL A 8 39.30 17.07 35.39
C VAL A 8 38.79 15.65 35.08
N PHE A 9 37.77 15.24 35.80
CA PHE A 9 37.03 14.01 35.55
C PHE A 9 36.06 14.24 34.37
N VAL A 10 36.34 13.72 33.20
CA VAL A 10 35.43 13.68 32.06
C VAL A 10 34.52 12.49 32.29
N LEU A 11 33.30 12.73 32.72
CA LEU A 11 32.23 11.71 32.73
C LEU A 11 31.78 11.47 31.28
N LEU A 12 32.27 10.39 30.71
CA LEU A 12 31.70 9.82 29.46
C LEU A 12 30.34 9.20 29.81
N LEU A 13 29.26 9.95 29.59
CA LEU A 13 27.91 9.41 29.57
C LEU A 13 27.78 8.50 28.35
N SER A 14 27.94 7.20 28.54
CA SER A 14 27.55 6.19 27.56
C SER A 14 26.02 6.17 27.50
N LEU A 15 25.46 6.87 26.53
CA LEU A 15 24.07 6.67 26.15
C LEU A 15 23.92 5.22 25.68
N PRO A 16 22.97 4.46 26.23
CA PRO A 16 22.72 3.12 25.70
C PRO A 16 22.28 3.28 24.24
N LEU A 17 23.02 2.65 23.31
CA LEU A 17 22.49 2.35 21.99
C LEU A 17 21.29 1.41 22.23
N TRP A 18 20.09 1.95 22.23
CA TRP A 18 18.88 1.15 22.15
C TRP A 18 18.91 0.52 20.76
N SER A 19 19.23 -0.77 20.71
CA SER A 19 18.98 -1.59 19.53
C SER A 19 17.51 -1.47 19.19
N GLN A 20 17.18 -0.86 18.06
CA GLN A 20 15.82 -0.78 17.54
C GLN A 20 15.36 -2.22 17.26
N THR A 21 14.67 -2.80 18.21
CA THR A 21 14.05 -4.11 18.02
C THR A 21 12.72 -3.87 17.33
N LEU A 22 12.71 -3.93 15.99
CA LEU A 22 11.47 -3.98 15.21
C LEU A 22 10.59 -5.07 15.82
N ARG A 23 9.38 -4.69 16.26
CA ARG A 23 8.38 -5.66 16.71
C ARG A 23 7.80 -6.32 15.47
N GLN A 24 8.40 -7.44 15.07
CA GLN A 24 8.04 -8.18 13.88
C GLN A 24 7.50 -9.57 14.27
N PHE A 25 6.35 -9.95 13.71
CA PHE A 25 5.72 -11.25 13.92
C PHE A 25 4.70 -11.52 12.80
N THR A 26 4.28 -12.77 12.67
CA THR A 26 3.30 -13.20 11.66
C THR A 26 1.91 -13.37 12.28
N VAL A 27 0.86 -12.94 11.55
CA VAL A 27 -0.55 -13.17 11.88
C VAL A 27 -1.22 -13.91 10.73
N ASN A 28 -1.91 -15.01 11.05
CA ASN A 28 -2.70 -15.74 10.06
C ASN A 28 -4.00 -14.97 9.73
N ILE A 29 -4.28 -14.83 8.44
CA ILE A 29 -5.55 -14.30 7.92
C ILE A 29 -6.57 -15.42 7.83
N THR A 30 -6.15 -16.60 7.38
CA THR A 30 -6.97 -17.82 7.34
C THR A 30 -6.53 -18.81 8.41
N PRO A 31 -7.46 -19.64 8.95
CA PRO A 31 -7.13 -20.60 10.02
C PRO A 31 -6.03 -21.60 9.65
N ASP A 32 -5.91 -21.94 8.36
CA ASP A 32 -4.88 -22.85 7.83
C ASP A 32 -3.53 -22.16 7.56
N GLY A 33 -3.45 -20.83 7.73
CA GLY A 33 -2.24 -20.04 7.52
C GLY A 33 -1.83 -19.90 6.05
N GLN A 34 -2.67 -20.27 5.09
CA GLN A 34 -2.37 -20.07 3.67
C GLN A 34 -2.36 -18.59 3.31
N ALA A 35 -3.29 -17.78 3.87
CA ALA A 35 -3.20 -16.34 3.87
C ALA A 35 -2.70 -15.87 5.25
N LYS A 36 -1.70 -15.01 5.24
CA LYS A 36 -1.07 -14.44 6.45
C LYS A 36 -0.48 -13.06 6.16
N MET A 37 -0.19 -12.31 7.19
CA MET A 37 0.55 -11.05 7.06
C MET A 37 1.75 -11.03 8.01
N GLU A 38 2.86 -10.50 7.52
CA GLU A 38 3.99 -10.12 8.35
C GLU A 38 3.72 -8.75 8.92
N VAL A 39 3.73 -8.65 10.24
CA VAL A 39 3.45 -7.43 11.01
C VAL A 39 4.77 -6.77 11.36
N CYS A 40 4.96 -5.51 10.97
CA CYS A 40 6.13 -4.69 11.29
C CYS A 40 5.64 -3.43 12.01
N LEU A 41 5.78 -3.39 13.33
CA LEU A 41 5.32 -2.29 14.18
C LEU A 41 6.48 -1.33 14.49
N PRO A 42 6.27 0.00 14.34
CA PRO A 42 7.26 1.01 14.69
C PRO A 42 7.43 1.12 16.21
N GLU A 43 8.60 1.58 16.66
CA GLU A 43 8.84 1.86 18.09
C GLU A 43 7.99 3.02 18.61
N GLN A 44 7.80 4.03 17.78
CA GLN A 44 7.00 5.22 18.09
C GLN A 44 5.87 5.37 17.07
N PRO A 45 4.70 4.75 17.33
CA PRO A 45 3.61 4.75 16.38
C PRO A 45 2.95 6.14 16.27
N THR A 46 2.71 6.57 15.02
CA THR A 46 1.89 7.76 14.72
C THR A 46 0.40 7.44 14.72
N GLY A 47 0.03 6.18 14.76
CA GLY A 47 -1.32 5.68 14.59
C GLY A 47 -1.64 5.25 13.15
N ARG A 48 -0.86 5.68 12.15
CA ARG A 48 -1.07 5.25 10.76
C ARG A 48 -0.60 3.82 10.53
N ALA A 49 -1.36 3.10 9.70
CA ALA A 49 -1.06 1.72 9.30
C ALA A 49 -1.27 1.52 7.80
N ILE A 50 -0.50 0.62 7.19
CA ILE A 50 -0.59 0.27 5.77
C ILE A 50 -0.56 -1.25 5.60
N VAL A 51 -1.60 -1.81 4.98
CA VAL A 51 -1.62 -3.20 4.50
C VAL A 51 -1.09 -3.20 3.08
N ASP A 52 -0.04 -3.97 2.84
CA ASP A 52 0.65 -4.06 1.57
C ASP A 52 0.29 -5.34 0.81
N CYS A 53 0.01 -5.20 -0.47
CA CYS A 53 -0.32 -6.26 -1.42
C CYS A 53 0.76 -6.35 -2.51
N PRO A 54 1.78 -7.21 -2.36
CA PRO A 54 2.81 -7.39 -3.39
C PRO A 54 2.23 -7.85 -4.73
N GLY A 55 2.88 -7.49 -5.83
CA GLY A 55 2.52 -7.92 -7.17
C GLY A 55 2.96 -9.36 -7.48
N GLY A 56 2.86 -9.74 -8.75
CA GLY A 56 3.23 -11.07 -9.25
C GLY A 56 2.18 -11.69 -10.17
N GLY A 57 1.34 -10.86 -10.80
CA GLY A 57 0.39 -11.29 -11.84
C GLY A 57 -0.72 -12.21 -11.34
N TYR A 58 -1.00 -12.25 -10.03
CA TYR A 58 -1.87 -13.24 -9.39
C TYR A 58 -1.45 -14.70 -9.59
N SER A 59 -0.15 -14.94 -9.86
CA SER A 59 0.44 -16.27 -10.01
C SER A 59 1.51 -16.57 -8.94
N HIS A 60 2.09 -15.54 -8.37
CA HIS A 60 3.07 -15.56 -7.28
C HIS A 60 3.07 -14.20 -6.57
N LEU A 61 3.94 -14.02 -5.56
CA LEU A 61 4.11 -12.76 -4.85
C LEU A 61 5.57 -12.29 -4.91
N ALA A 62 5.77 -11.04 -5.32
CA ALA A 62 7.07 -10.39 -5.37
C ALA A 62 7.46 -9.80 -3.99
N MET A 63 7.51 -10.65 -2.96
CA MET A 63 7.55 -10.29 -1.54
C MET A 63 8.70 -9.37 -1.14
N GLN A 64 9.86 -9.42 -1.83
CA GLN A 64 11.03 -8.69 -1.38
C GLN A 64 10.90 -7.18 -1.67
N HIS A 65 11.05 -6.76 -2.91
CA HIS A 65 11.10 -5.34 -3.33
C HIS A 65 9.72 -4.67 -3.44
N GLU A 66 8.66 -5.46 -3.41
CA GLU A 66 7.26 -4.98 -3.39
C GLU A 66 6.58 -5.27 -2.05
N GLY A 67 7.34 -5.64 -1.01
CA GLY A 67 6.83 -5.96 0.32
C GLY A 67 7.86 -5.64 1.40
N TYR A 68 8.71 -6.62 1.77
CA TYR A 68 9.57 -6.53 2.95
C TYR A 68 10.54 -5.34 2.97
N ASP A 69 11.07 -4.93 1.81
CA ASP A 69 12.03 -3.82 1.73
C ASP A 69 11.42 -2.47 2.15
N TRP A 70 10.10 -2.33 2.11
CA TRP A 70 9.38 -1.14 2.53
C TRP A 70 9.23 -1.00 4.05
N ALA A 71 9.30 -2.10 4.79
CA ALA A 71 8.94 -2.13 6.22
C ALA A 71 9.77 -1.15 7.06
N SER A 72 11.10 -1.14 6.91
CA SER A 72 11.97 -0.23 7.67
C SER A 72 11.67 1.22 7.37
N TRP A 73 11.47 1.57 6.09
CA TRP A 73 11.19 2.93 5.66
C TRP A 73 9.90 3.50 6.27
N PHE A 74 8.82 2.69 6.33
CA PHE A 74 7.58 3.08 6.97
C PHE A 74 7.72 3.13 8.50
N ASN A 75 8.37 2.14 9.12
CA ASN A 75 8.54 2.08 10.56
C ASN A 75 9.39 3.23 11.10
N GLU A 76 10.43 3.68 10.39
CA GLU A 76 11.22 4.87 10.73
C GLU A 76 10.37 6.16 10.78
N ARG A 77 9.22 6.17 10.09
CA ARG A 77 8.23 7.25 10.06
C ARG A 77 7.07 7.04 11.01
N GLY A 78 7.18 6.05 11.90
CA GLY A 78 6.14 5.72 12.87
C GLY A 78 4.89 5.08 12.28
N ILE A 79 4.97 4.55 11.05
CA ILE A 79 3.85 3.92 10.35
C ILE A 79 3.97 2.40 10.48
N ALA A 80 2.92 1.76 10.99
CA ALA A 80 2.84 0.30 11.05
C ALA A 80 2.67 -0.27 9.63
N PHE A 81 3.42 -1.32 9.30
CA PHE A 81 3.43 -1.89 7.96
C PHE A 81 3.16 -3.38 8.00
N PHE A 82 2.28 -3.86 7.12
CA PHE A 82 1.76 -5.23 7.11
C PHE A 82 1.90 -5.82 5.72
N VAL A 83 2.84 -6.74 5.52
CA VAL A 83 3.05 -7.38 4.21
C VAL A 83 2.14 -8.60 4.09
N LEU A 84 1.15 -8.52 3.21
CA LEU A 84 0.14 -9.55 3.04
C LEU A 84 0.60 -10.65 2.06
N THR A 85 0.64 -11.88 2.54
CA THR A 85 0.69 -13.08 1.70
C THR A 85 -0.75 -13.50 1.42
N TYR A 86 -1.34 -12.99 0.34
CA TYR A 86 -2.69 -13.37 -0.07
C TYR A 86 -2.67 -14.60 -0.97
N ARG A 87 -3.75 -15.38 -0.96
CA ARG A 87 -3.90 -16.59 -1.78
C ARG A 87 -4.12 -16.23 -3.24
N MET A 88 -3.59 -17.07 -4.12
CA MET A 88 -3.80 -16.91 -5.57
C MET A 88 -5.25 -17.22 -5.92
N PRO A 89 -5.86 -16.44 -6.83
CA PRO A 89 -7.28 -16.57 -7.16
C PRO A 89 -7.61 -17.83 -7.95
N HIS A 90 -6.74 -18.29 -8.84
CA HIS A 90 -7.04 -19.41 -9.76
C HIS A 90 -8.40 -19.25 -10.48
N GLY A 91 -8.73 -18.01 -10.86
CA GLY A 91 -10.02 -17.64 -11.46
C GLY A 91 -11.13 -17.27 -10.48
N ASP A 92 -10.94 -17.49 -9.19
CA ASP A 92 -11.87 -17.04 -8.13
C ASP A 92 -11.34 -15.78 -7.44
N ARG A 93 -11.76 -14.64 -7.94
CA ARG A 93 -11.41 -13.31 -7.45
C ARG A 93 -11.79 -13.03 -5.99
N THR A 94 -12.75 -13.80 -5.45
CA THR A 94 -13.22 -13.61 -4.06
C THR A 94 -12.17 -14.06 -3.05
N ILE A 95 -11.24 -14.94 -3.44
CA ILE A 95 -10.17 -15.46 -2.57
C ILE A 95 -9.21 -14.34 -2.16
N PRO A 96 -8.43 -13.70 -3.06
CA PRO A 96 -7.50 -12.65 -2.67
C PRO A 96 -8.21 -11.40 -2.13
N LEU A 97 -9.40 -11.09 -2.66
CA LEU A 97 -10.20 -9.97 -2.17
C LEU A 97 -10.60 -10.19 -0.69
N GLY A 98 -11.10 -11.36 -0.36
CA GLY A 98 -11.46 -11.72 1.01
C GLY A 98 -10.26 -11.69 1.97
N ASP A 99 -9.09 -12.17 1.52
CA ASP A 99 -7.86 -12.12 2.31
C ASP A 99 -7.44 -10.68 2.62
N ALA A 100 -7.44 -9.79 1.63
CA ALA A 100 -7.07 -8.38 1.82
C ALA A 100 -8.09 -7.61 2.67
N GLN A 101 -9.39 -7.87 2.50
CA GLN A 101 -10.44 -7.31 3.35
C GLN A 101 -10.30 -7.76 4.79
N GLN A 102 -10.01 -9.05 5.02
CA GLN A 102 -9.82 -9.60 6.36
C GLN A 102 -8.55 -9.05 7.01
N ALA A 103 -7.48 -8.83 6.25
CA ALA A 103 -6.26 -8.17 6.74
C ALA A 103 -6.58 -6.78 7.32
N ILE A 104 -7.35 -5.95 6.62
CA ILE A 104 -7.78 -4.62 7.11
C ILE A 104 -8.61 -4.74 8.39
N ARG A 105 -9.56 -5.71 8.46
CA ARG A 105 -10.35 -5.94 9.68
C ARG A 105 -9.45 -6.30 10.86
N ILE A 106 -8.52 -7.25 10.69
CA ILE A 106 -7.59 -7.66 11.76
C ILE A 106 -6.74 -6.47 12.24
N VAL A 107 -6.25 -5.61 11.33
CA VAL A 107 -5.50 -4.41 11.69
C VAL A 107 -6.37 -3.46 12.51
N ARG A 108 -7.62 -3.24 12.15
CA ARG A 108 -8.57 -2.40 12.89
C ARG A 108 -8.95 -2.99 14.24
N ASP A 109 -9.23 -4.28 14.30
CA ASP A 109 -9.58 -4.99 15.54
C ASP A 109 -8.41 -5.01 16.54
N SER A 110 -7.16 -5.02 16.03
CA SER A 110 -5.94 -4.99 16.84
C SER A 110 -5.42 -3.58 17.12
N ALA A 111 -6.11 -2.54 16.69
CA ALA A 111 -5.65 -1.15 16.69
C ALA A 111 -5.15 -0.68 18.07
N GLN A 112 -5.89 -0.99 19.14
CA GLN A 112 -5.51 -0.61 20.50
C GLN A 112 -4.18 -1.25 20.93
N VAL A 113 -3.98 -2.54 20.62
CA VAL A 113 -2.80 -3.31 21.05
C VAL A 113 -1.56 -2.91 20.24
N TRP A 114 -1.76 -2.51 18.96
CA TRP A 114 -0.68 -2.18 18.03
C TRP A 114 -0.38 -0.68 17.94
N GLY A 115 -1.11 0.17 18.69
CA GLY A 115 -0.94 1.62 18.66
C GLY A 115 -1.41 2.25 17.35
N ILE A 116 -2.47 1.71 16.75
CA ILE A 116 -3.02 2.14 15.46
C ILE A 116 -4.30 2.95 15.66
N ASN A 117 -4.51 3.95 14.81
CA ASN A 117 -5.80 4.61 14.65
C ASN A 117 -6.63 3.83 13.60
N PRO A 118 -7.74 3.18 13.96
CA PRO A 118 -8.54 2.40 13.01
C PRO A 118 -9.16 3.23 11.87
N GLN A 119 -9.16 4.57 11.99
CA GLN A 119 -9.59 5.51 10.95
C GLN A 119 -8.44 6.00 10.06
N ASP A 120 -7.22 5.46 10.21
CA ASP A 120 -6.04 5.81 9.40
C ASP A 120 -5.29 4.54 8.92
N VAL A 121 -6.06 3.57 8.43
CA VAL A 121 -5.56 2.31 7.85
C VAL A 121 -5.64 2.37 6.34
N GLY A 122 -4.48 2.47 5.68
CA GLY A 122 -4.34 2.46 4.23
C GLY A 122 -4.08 1.08 3.65
N ILE A 123 -4.16 1.01 2.32
CA ILE A 123 -3.72 -0.14 1.54
C ILE A 123 -2.69 0.29 0.52
N MET A 124 -1.64 -0.50 0.35
CA MET A 124 -0.63 -0.33 -0.69
C MET A 124 -0.65 -1.53 -1.63
N GLY A 125 -0.28 -1.35 -2.88
CA GLY A 125 -0.17 -2.51 -3.76
C GLY A 125 0.55 -2.20 -5.07
N PHE A 126 1.16 -3.26 -5.61
CA PHE A 126 2.04 -3.22 -6.77
C PHE A 126 1.48 -4.08 -7.89
N SER A 127 1.46 -3.61 -9.14
CA SER A 127 1.06 -4.42 -10.29
C SER A 127 -0.31 -5.11 -10.09
N ALA A 128 -0.38 -6.44 -10.08
CA ALA A 128 -1.59 -7.20 -9.74
C ALA A 128 -2.02 -6.96 -8.27
N GLY A 129 -1.09 -6.79 -7.33
CA GLY A 129 -1.39 -6.34 -5.97
C GLY A 129 -1.97 -4.92 -5.92
N GLY A 130 -1.57 -4.04 -6.85
CA GLY A 130 -2.19 -2.74 -7.07
C GLY A 130 -3.63 -2.86 -7.57
N HIS A 131 -3.93 -3.86 -8.40
CA HIS A 131 -5.31 -4.20 -8.76
C HIS A 131 -6.09 -4.66 -7.52
N LEU A 132 -5.52 -5.54 -6.70
CA LEU A 132 -6.14 -5.98 -5.46
C LEU A 132 -6.41 -4.81 -4.51
N ALA A 133 -5.43 -3.94 -4.28
CA ALA A 133 -5.56 -2.76 -3.43
C ALA A 133 -6.65 -1.79 -3.93
N SER A 134 -6.69 -1.53 -5.24
CA SER A 134 -7.74 -0.69 -5.84
C SER A 134 -9.11 -1.38 -5.84
N SER A 135 -9.18 -2.72 -5.93
CA SER A 135 -10.43 -3.49 -5.79
C SER A 135 -10.98 -3.40 -4.36
N VAL A 136 -10.12 -3.54 -3.34
CA VAL A 136 -10.53 -3.33 -1.94
C VAL A 136 -11.03 -1.89 -1.74
N SER A 137 -10.40 -0.91 -2.36
CA SER A 137 -10.79 0.51 -2.27
C SER A 137 -12.15 0.82 -2.91
N THR A 138 -12.54 0.08 -3.95
CA THR A 138 -13.74 0.38 -4.76
C THR A 138 -14.93 -0.56 -4.51
N HIS A 139 -14.66 -1.80 -4.06
CA HIS A 139 -15.69 -2.86 -3.94
C HIS A 139 -15.99 -3.27 -2.49
N SER A 140 -15.25 -2.75 -1.50
CA SER A 140 -15.44 -3.15 -0.10
C SER A 140 -16.53 -2.35 0.62
N ALA A 141 -17.11 -2.96 1.64
CA ALA A 141 -17.93 -2.28 2.64
C ALA A 141 -17.05 -1.44 3.59
N ASP A 142 -17.67 -0.57 4.38
CA ASP A 142 -16.99 0.44 5.19
C ASP A 142 -16.07 -0.17 6.27
N ASP A 143 -16.42 -1.34 6.80
CA ASP A 143 -15.64 -2.06 7.82
C ASP A 143 -14.26 -2.51 7.33
N CYS A 144 -14.11 -2.74 6.03
CA CYS A 144 -12.85 -3.17 5.41
C CYS A 144 -12.39 -2.30 4.22
N ARG A 145 -13.10 -1.18 3.91
CA ARG A 145 -12.58 -0.20 2.95
C ARG A 145 -11.43 0.57 3.59
N PRO A 146 -10.26 0.68 2.93
CA PRO A 146 -9.12 1.44 3.47
C PRO A 146 -9.44 2.94 3.53
N ASN A 147 -8.69 3.67 4.35
CA ASN A 147 -8.83 5.13 4.46
C ASN A 147 -8.07 5.88 3.36
N PHE A 148 -7.10 5.23 2.72
CA PHE A 148 -6.34 5.72 1.56
C PHE A 148 -5.68 4.56 0.82
N SER A 149 -5.19 4.80 -0.42
CA SER A 149 -4.44 3.81 -1.18
C SER A 149 -3.15 4.37 -1.80
N ILE A 150 -2.11 3.54 -1.86
CA ILE A 150 -0.82 3.81 -2.51
C ILE A 150 -0.65 2.75 -3.61
N LEU A 151 -0.67 3.15 -4.87
CA LEU A 151 -0.74 2.25 -6.01
C LEU A 151 0.50 2.40 -6.89
N PHE A 152 1.32 1.37 -6.96
CA PHE A 152 2.52 1.34 -7.80
C PHE A 152 2.25 0.57 -9.09
N TYR A 153 2.41 1.22 -10.23
CA TYR A 153 2.19 0.66 -11.57
C TYR A 153 1.03 -0.36 -11.60
N PRO A 154 -0.14 -0.01 -11.03
CA PRO A 154 -1.20 -0.95 -10.77
C PRO A 154 -1.80 -1.46 -12.08
N VAL A 155 -2.10 -2.75 -12.16
CA VAL A 155 -3.14 -3.23 -13.05
C VAL A 155 -4.45 -2.61 -12.57
N ILE A 156 -5.23 -2.05 -13.48
CA ILE A 156 -6.52 -1.42 -13.19
C ILE A 156 -7.62 -1.99 -14.09
N SER A 157 -7.34 -2.05 -15.39
CA SER A 157 -8.29 -2.66 -16.34
C SER A 157 -8.16 -4.17 -16.35
N MET A 158 -9.28 -4.86 -16.47
CA MET A 158 -9.33 -6.30 -16.74
C MET A 158 -9.54 -6.63 -18.22
N ASP A 159 -9.51 -5.63 -19.12
CA ASP A 159 -9.54 -5.84 -20.56
C ASP A 159 -8.16 -6.30 -21.05
N GLN A 160 -8.04 -7.56 -21.44
CA GLN A 160 -6.79 -8.20 -21.88
C GLN A 160 -6.11 -7.51 -23.07
N ARG A 161 -6.84 -6.65 -23.80
CA ARG A 161 -6.31 -5.92 -24.97
C ARG A 161 -5.44 -4.74 -24.57
N ILE A 162 -5.58 -4.25 -23.34
CA ILE A 162 -4.99 -2.97 -22.89
C ILE A 162 -4.27 -3.05 -21.55
N THR A 163 -4.11 -4.26 -20.98
CA THR A 163 -3.44 -4.51 -19.71
C THR A 163 -2.69 -5.84 -19.68
N HIS A 164 -2.15 -6.23 -18.52
CA HIS A 164 -1.44 -7.50 -18.35
C HIS A 164 -2.40 -8.70 -18.40
N LYS A 165 -2.38 -9.46 -19.50
CA LYS A 165 -3.29 -10.59 -19.75
C LYS A 165 -3.27 -11.65 -18.67
N GLY A 166 -2.07 -12.00 -18.16
CA GLY A 166 -1.92 -13.01 -17.10
C GLY A 166 -2.69 -12.62 -15.84
N SER A 167 -2.64 -11.36 -15.42
CA SER A 167 -3.41 -10.88 -14.27
C SER A 167 -4.91 -11.02 -14.47
N CYS A 168 -5.41 -10.73 -15.68
CA CYS A 168 -6.83 -10.87 -16.00
C CYS A 168 -7.30 -12.30 -15.90
N VAL A 169 -6.58 -13.21 -16.55
CA VAL A 169 -6.94 -14.65 -16.58
C VAL A 169 -6.83 -15.26 -15.19
N ASN A 170 -5.74 -14.99 -14.47
CA ASN A 170 -5.56 -15.52 -13.12
C ASN A 170 -6.64 -15.02 -12.15
N PHE A 171 -7.11 -13.76 -12.30
CA PHE A 171 -8.09 -13.16 -11.41
C PHE A 171 -9.54 -13.52 -11.77
N LEU A 172 -9.90 -13.48 -13.07
CA LEU A 172 -11.27 -13.71 -13.54
C LEU A 172 -11.53 -15.15 -14.03
N GLY A 173 -10.47 -15.91 -14.31
CA GLY A 173 -10.56 -17.21 -14.99
C GLY A 173 -10.73 -17.10 -16.51
N GLU A 174 -10.48 -18.20 -17.23
CA GLU A 174 -10.55 -18.28 -18.69
C GLU A 174 -11.94 -17.94 -19.26
N GLU A 175 -13.00 -18.26 -18.55
CA GLU A 175 -14.36 -17.91 -18.94
C GLU A 175 -14.74 -16.49 -18.50
N GLY A 176 -14.28 -16.06 -17.32
CA GLY A 176 -14.58 -14.72 -16.78
C GLY A 176 -14.01 -13.59 -17.64
N VAL A 177 -12.85 -13.78 -18.26
CA VAL A 177 -12.27 -12.77 -19.16
C VAL A 177 -13.02 -12.62 -20.50
N LYS A 178 -13.96 -13.52 -20.82
CA LYS A 178 -14.85 -13.44 -21.98
C LYS A 178 -16.17 -12.73 -21.66
N ASP A 179 -16.50 -12.64 -20.37
CA ASP A 179 -17.70 -11.92 -19.89
C ASP A 179 -17.38 -10.41 -19.79
N SER A 180 -17.95 -9.66 -20.74
CA SER A 180 -17.74 -8.21 -20.83
C SER A 180 -18.28 -7.44 -19.61
N LEU A 181 -19.31 -7.93 -18.93
CA LEU A 181 -19.86 -7.31 -17.73
C LEU A 181 -18.93 -7.53 -16.56
N LEU A 182 -18.41 -8.74 -16.41
CA LEU A 182 -17.42 -9.06 -15.37
C LEU A 182 -16.11 -8.31 -15.57
N VAL A 183 -15.60 -8.25 -16.80
CA VAL A 183 -14.42 -7.45 -17.15
C VAL A 183 -14.64 -5.97 -16.83
N LYS A 184 -15.82 -5.42 -17.13
CA LYS A 184 -16.17 -4.02 -16.83
C LYS A 184 -16.27 -3.80 -15.32
N GLU A 185 -16.91 -4.69 -14.59
CA GLU A 185 -17.07 -4.61 -13.13
C GLU A 185 -15.73 -4.56 -12.41
N TRP A 186 -14.79 -5.45 -12.79
CA TRP A 186 -13.49 -5.56 -12.14
C TRP A 186 -12.39 -4.71 -12.79
N SER A 187 -12.73 -3.90 -13.77
CA SER A 187 -11.90 -2.79 -14.22
C SER A 187 -12.14 -1.59 -13.29
N ASN A 188 -11.24 -1.40 -12.32
CA ASN A 188 -11.49 -0.57 -11.14
C ASN A 188 -11.75 0.91 -11.44
N GLN A 189 -11.32 1.44 -12.60
CA GLN A 189 -11.69 2.78 -13.04
C GLN A 189 -13.20 2.95 -13.21
N ASN A 190 -13.95 1.87 -13.49
CA ASN A 190 -15.40 1.89 -13.62
C ASN A 190 -16.14 1.80 -12.28
N ALA A 191 -15.44 1.36 -11.22
CA ALA A 191 -15.99 1.15 -9.89
C ALA A 191 -15.74 2.32 -8.93
N VAL A 192 -15.04 3.36 -9.37
CA VAL A 192 -14.81 4.59 -8.59
C VAL A 192 -16.15 5.29 -8.29
N LYS A 193 -16.33 5.64 -7.02
CA LYS A 193 -17.55 6.33 -6.54
C LYS A 193 -17.18 7.60 -5.80
N SER A 194 -17.91 8.69 -6.09
CA SER A 194 -17.77 9.97 -5.40
C SER A 194 -18.03 9.83 -3.90
N ASN A 195 -17.15 10.42 -3.09
CA ASN A 195 -17.21 10.42 -1.62
C ASN A 195 -17.18 9.03 -0.95
N VAL A 196 -16.89 7.96 -1.72
CA VAL A 196 -16.80 6.57 -1.23
C VAL A 196 -15.41 6.00 -1.47
N THR A 197 -14.92 6.07 -2.71
CA THR A 197 -13.56 5.60 -3.02
C THR A 197 -12.54 6.50 -2.33
N PRO A 198 -11.63 5.93 -1.51
CA PRO A 198 -10.71 6.71 -0.69
C PRO A 198 -9.67 7.45 -1.52
N PRO A 199 -9.00 8.47 -0.93
CA PRO A 199 -7.86 9.14 -1.55
C PRO A 199 -6.80 8.16 -2.04
N ALA A 200 -6.15 8.50 -3.18
CA ALA A 200 -5.13 7.65 -3.77
C ALA A 200 -3.90 8.44 -4.23
N ILE A 201 -2.73 7.82 -4.12
CA ILE A 201 -1.52 8.21 -4.87
C ILE A 201 -1.17 7.07 -5.83
N ILE A 202 -0.87 7.41 -7.08
CA ILE A 202 -0.52 6.47 -8.14
C ILE A 202 0.88 6.80 -8.63
N ILE A 203 1.73 5.80 -8.74
CA ILE A 203 3.14 5.94 -9.13
C ILE A 203 3.44 4.94 -10.25
N THR A 204 3.97 5.41 -11.37
CA THR A 204 4.26 4.57 -12.54
C THR A 204 5.43 5.14 -13.35
N ALA A 205 5.95 4.35 -14.29
CA ALA A 205 6.96 4.77 -15.26
C ALA A 205 6.36 4.86 -16.66
N ASN A 206 6.75 5.89 -17.42
CA ASN A 206 6.24 6.15 -18.78
C ASN A 206 6.54 5.02 -19.77
N ASP A 207 7.63 4.30 -19.54
CA ASP A 207 8.10 3.20 -20.38
C ASP A 207 7.61 1.81 -19.93
N ASP A 208 6.63 1.73 -19.03
CA ASP A 208 6.01 0.47 -18.61
C ASP A 208 5.21 -0.14 -19.79
N ARG A 209 5.71 -1.27 -20.31
CA ARG A 209 5.08 -2.02 -21.40
C ARG A 209 4.32 -3.26 -20.93
N VAL A 210 4.41 -3.60 -19.65
CA VAL A 210 3.71 -4.73 -19.05
C VAL A 210 2.30 -4.30 -18.62
N VAL A 211 2.24 -3.14 -17.92
CA VAL A 211 0.98 -2.51 -17.51
C VAL A 211 0.98 -1.06 -18.05
N PRO A 212 0.50 -0.84 -19.28
CA PRO A 212 0.57 0.47 -19.91
C PRO A 212 -0.09 1.56 -19.07
N PRO A 213 0.62 2.67 -18.75
CA PRO A 213 0.12 3.71 -17.82
C PRO A 213 -1.17 4.36 -18.29
N VAL A 214 -1.33 4.58 -19.60
CA VAL A 214 -2.50 5.29 -20.15
C VAL A 214 -3.79 4.54 -19.86
N THR A 215 -3.80 3.23 -20.06
CA THR A 215 -5.01 2.39 -19.93
C THR A 215 -5.24 1.87 -18.52
N ASN A 216 -4.31 2.11 -17.61
CA ASN A 216 -4.40 1.70 -16.21
C ASN A 216 -4.28 2.90 -15.27
N CYS A 217 -3.09 3.41 -14.99
CA CYS A 217 -2.84 4.49 -14.02
C CYS A 217 -3.62 5.77 -14.36
N ILE A 218 -3.53 6.24 -15.62
CA ILE A 218 -4.21 7.46 -16.07
C ILE A 218 -5.72 7.25 -16.12
N ALA A 219 -6.19 6.07 -16.51
CA ALA A 219 -7.62 5.76 -16.52
C ALA A 219 -8.22 5.81 -15.09
N TYR A 220 -7.52 5.24 -14.11
CA TYR A 220 -7.97 5.29 -12.70
C TYR A 220 -7.89 6.72 -12.14
N TYR A 221 -6.79 7.45 -12.39
CA TYR A 221 -6.66 8.84 -12.01
C TYR A 221 -7.80 9.69 -12.59
N SER A 222 -8.11 9.53 -13.87
CA SER A 222 -9.20 10.25 -14.53
C SER A 222 -10.55 9.96 -13.89
N ALA A 223 -10.84 8.69 -13.57
CA ALA A 223 -12.04 8.30 -12.88
C ALA A 223 -12.14 8.94 -11.47
N MET A 224 -11.04 8.95 -10.73
CA MET A 224 -10.95 9.59 -9.41
C MET A 224 -11.22 11.09 -9.49
N GLN A 225 -10.61 11.80 -10.48
CA GLN A 225 -10.82 13.23 -10.69
C GLN A 225 -12.26 13.54 -11.08
N LEU A 226 -12.86 12.78 -12.00
CA LEU A 226 -14.26 12.95 -12.41
C LEU A 226 -15.24 12.69 -11.25
N ALA A 227 -14.90 11.82 -10.32
CA ALA A 227 -15.68 11.57 -9.11
C ALA A 227 -15.44 12.62 -8.00
N GLY A 228 -14.53 13.58 -8.19
CA GLY A 228 -14.17 14.59 -7.18
C GLY A 228 -13.37 14.03 -5.99
N ASN A 229 -12.76 12.85 -6.14
CA ASN A 229 -11.95 12.23 -5.10
C ASN A 229 -10.49 12.72 -5.18
N LEU A 230 -9.84 12.89 -4.02
CA LEU A 230 -8.43 13.27 -3.95
C LEU A 230 -7.56 12.16 -4.56
N CYS A 231 -6.80 12.51 -5.61
CA CYS A 231 -5.90 11.58 -6.26
C CYS A 231 -4.68 12.33 -6.82
N SER A 232 -3.48 11.78 -6.58
CA SER A 232 -2.23 12.25 -7.17
C SER A 232 -1.66 11.19 -8.10
N LEU A 233 -1.06 11.61 -9.22
CA LEU A 233 -0.42 10.72 -10.19
C LEU A 233 0.99 11.21 -10.49
N PHE A 234 1.97 10.33 -10.31
CA PHE A 234 3.37 10.55 -10.65
C PHE A 234 3.78 9.58 -11.75
N VAL A 235 4.22 10.13 -12.89
CA VAL A 235 4.69 9.35 -14.04
C VAL A 235 6.17 9.68 -14.24
N TYR A 236 7.04 8.74 -13.89
CA TYR A 236 8.48 8.90 -14.05
C TYR A 236 8.91 8.60 -15.48
N PRO A 237 9.99 9.24 -15.99
CA PRO A 237 10.41 9.08 -17.39
C PRO A 237 10.73 7.65 -17.78
N SER A 238 11.31 6.87 -16.86
CA SER A 238 11.74 5.50 -17.10
C SER A 238 11.73 4.67 -15.80
N GLY A 239 11.76 3.35 -15.96
CA GLY A 239 11.77 2.39 -14.87
C GLY A 239 11.14 1.06 -15.28
N GLY A 240 10.40 1.07 -16.37
CA GLY A 240 9.65 -0.09 -16.83
C GLY A 240 8.63 -0.54 -15.77
N HIS A 241 8.44 -1.86 -15.66
CA HIS A 241 7.54 -2.47 -14.69
C HIS A 241 8.31 -3.10 -13.53
N GLY A 242 7.78 -3.00 -12.29
CA GLY A 242 8.33 -3.75 -11.16
C GLY A 242 9.56 -3.11 -10.50
N PHE A 243 9.70 -1.78 -10.54
CA PHE A 243 10.84 -1.12 -9.86
C PHE A 243 10.75 -1.22 -8.32
N GLY A 244 9.56 -1.20 -7.71
CA GLY A 244 9.37 -1.37 -6.26
C GLY A 244 10.30 -0.52 -5.40
N PHE A 245 10.85 -1.10 -4.34
CA PHE A 245 11.82 -0.45 -3.42
C PHE A 245 13.29 -0.61 -3.88
N ARG A 246 13.54 -0.70 -5.18
CA ARG A 246 14.91 -0.92 -5.67
C ARG A 246 15.72 0.37 -5.64
N SER A 247 16.71 0.48 -4.77
CA SER A 247 17.62 1.63 -4.67
C SER A 247 18.45 1.88 -5.93
N THR A 248 18.57 0.89 -6.81
CA THR A 248 19.23 1.03 -8.12
C THR A 248 18.37 1.74 -9.17
N TRP A 249 17.07 1.92 -8.92
CA TRP A 249 16.22 2.70 -9.79
C TRP A 249 16.51 4.20 -9.65
N PRO A 250 16.80 4.94 -10.73
CA PRO A 250 17.29 6.32 -10.67
C PRO A 250 16.37 7.31 -9.95
N PHE A 251 15.07 7.03 -9.87
CA PHE A 251 14.07 7.90 -9.23
C PHE A 251 13.62 7.40 -7.86
N HIS A 252 14.31 6.41 -7.27
CA HIS A 252 13.97 5.82 -5.99
C HIS A 252 13.80 6.88 -4.88
N ASP A 253 14.80 7.70 -4.64
CA ASP A 253 14.76 8.69 -3.56
C ASP A 253 13.70 9.76 -3.79
N GLN A 254 13.53 10.21 -5.05
CA GLN A 254 12.46 11.15 -5.41
C GLN A 254 11.09 10.55 -5.13
N MET A 255 10.86 9.30 -5.51
CA MET A 255 9.61 8.58 -5.27
C MET A 255 9.30 8.49 -3.77
N LEU A 256 10.28 8.16 -2.93
CA LEU A 256 10.11 8.12 -1.47
C LEU A 256 9.70 9.48 -0.90
N VAL A 257 10.30 10.57 -1.39
CA VAL A 257 9.94 11.94 -1.00
C VAL A 257 8.49 12.27 -1.40
N GLU A 258 8.06 11.88 -2.60
CA GLU A 258 6.69 12.13 -3.05
C GLU A 258 5.65 11.33 -2.23
N VAL A 259 5.93 10.07 -1.91
CA VAL A 259 5.08 9.26 -1.03
C VAL A 259 4.98 9.90 0.36
N GLU A 260 6.10 10.31 0.95
CA GLU A 260 6.11 10.94 2.27
C GLU A 260 5.32 12.26 2.30
N ARG A 261 5.55 13.15 1.34
CA ARG A 261 4.83 14.42 1.22
C ARG A 261 3.34 14.22 1.03
N TRP A 262 2.97 13.25 0.21
CA TRP A 262 1.56 12.92 0.00
C TRP A 262 0.90 12.43 1.28
N LEU A 263 1.55 11.56 2.06
CA LEU A 263 1.05 11.08 3.35
C LEU A 263 0.92 12.20 4.38
N GLN A 264 1.86 13.17 4.40
CA GLN A 264 1.79 14.36 5.25
C GLN A 264 0.62 15.27 4.87
N HIS A 265 0.43 15.53 3.56
CA HIS A 265 -0.71 16.30 3.06
C HIS A 265 -2.04 15.64 3.41
N LEU A 266 -2.14 14.31 3.28
CA LEU A 266 -3.33 13.55 3.64
C LEU A 266 -3.71 13.77 5.12
N SER A 267 -2.73 13.77 6.04
CA SER A 267 -2.95 14.06 7.46
C SER A 267 -3.55 15.45 7.69
N GLN A 268 -3.05 16.46 6.96
CA GLN A 268 -3.57 17.84 7.06
C GLN A 268 -5.02 17.93 6.58
N VAL A 269 -5.36 17.27 5.47
CA VAL A 269 -6.72 17.24 4.92
C VAL A 269 -7.68 16.52 5.90
N GLN A 270 -7.23 15.42 6.51
CA GLN A 270 -8.04 14.69 7.50
C GLN A 270 -8.28 15.54 8.75
N ALA A 271 -7.27 16.21 9.28
CA ALA A 271 -7.39 17.09 10.44
C ALA A 271 -8.36 18.27 10.18
N SER A 272 -8.27 18.93 9.02
CA SER A 272 -9.16 20.02 8.63
C SER A 272 -10.62 19.58 8.55
N ARG A 273 -10.89 18.37 8.00
CA ARG A 273 -12.25 17.81 7.92
C ARG A 273 -12.84 17.46 9.29
N GLN A 274 -12.01 17.09 10.26
CA GLN A 274 -12.47 16.82 11.64
C GLN A 274 -12.83 18.12 12.35
N GLN A 275 -12.07 19.18 12.18
CA GLN A 275 -12.38 20.50 12.72
C GLN A 275 -13.71 21.04 12.23
N THR A 276 -13.95 21.00 10.90
CA THR A 276 -15.22 21.47 10.28
C THR A 276 -16.48 20.68 10.72
N LYS A 277 -16.30 19.45 11.23
CA LYS A 277 -17.42 18.64 11.76
C LYS A 277 -17.75 18.94 13.21
N ASN A 278 -16.82 19.55 13.95
CA ASN A 278 -16.97 19.89 15.36
C ASN A 278 -17.41 21.34 15.58
N ASP A 279 -17.30 22.16 14.56
CA ASP A 279 -17.83 23.52 14.46
C ASP A 279 -19.26 23.50 13.88
#